data_c6b946fd0b60fc5c838f800cf895b1e2
#
_entry.id   c6b946fd0b60fc5c838f800cf895b1e2
#
_cell.length_a   1.000
_cell.length_b   1.000
_cell.length_c   1.000
_cell.angle_alpha   90.00
_cell.angle_beta   90.00
_cell.angle_gamma   90.00
#
_symmetry.space_group_name_H-M   'P 1'
#
loop_
_entity.id
_entity.type
_entity.pdbx_description
1 polymer ?
#
loop_
_entity_poly.entity_id
_entity_poly.type
_entity_poly.pdbx_seq_one_letter_code
_entity_poly.pdbx_strand_id
1 'polypeptide(L)'
;MRECCLECYADASFGNLMDGGSQGGYIIFLSDGFGNRCPLSWQSRKLRRVVKSTLAAETLALLDCAEAAVFLSSVVFELSKYRVPIKCYVDNKSLVESLYSSKLVDDRRLRIDMAVLKDMINKEIDSVLWIPTVHQLANALTKQGSLLKSCKISFNSACFMENNF
;
A
#
# COMPACT_ATOMS: atom_id res chain seq x y z
N MET A 1 9.27 -21.96 11.81
CA MET A 1 9.59 -20.52 11.69
C MET A 1 8.32 -19.82 11.32
N ARG A 2 7.93 -18.74 12.02
CA ARG A 2 6.65 -18.07 11.83
C ARG A 2 6.67 -17.33 10.50
N GLU A 3 5.63 -17.51 9.68
CA GLU A 3 5.51 -16.87 8.38
C GLU A 3 5.14 -15.38 8.57
N CYS A 4 6.15 -14.54 8.71
CA CYS A 4 5.94 -13.08 8.69
C CYS A 4 5.80 -12.61 7.24
N CYS A 5 4.98 -11.58 7.01
CA CYS A 5 4.87 -10.91 5.72
C CYS A 5 4.71 -9.39 5.89
N LEU A 6 5.04 -8.63 4.85
CA LEU A 6 4.68 -7.22 4.76
C LEU A 6 3.28 -7.11 4.15
N GLU A 7 2.34 -6.57 4.91
CA GLU A 7 1.00 -6.23 4.44
C GLU A 7 0.95 -4.74 4.11
N CYS A 8 0.76 -4.43 2.86
CA CYS A 8 0.87 -3.10 2.29
C CYS A 8 -0.50 -2.65 1.76
N TYR A 9 -1.06 -1.60 2.33
CA TYR A 9 -2.35 -1.04 1.93
C TYR A 9 -2.11 0.30 1.24
N ALA A 10 -2.62 0.48 0.03
CA ALA A 10 -2.51 1.72 -0.74
C ALA A 10 -3.88 2.18 -1.22
N ASP A 11 -4.13 3.48 -1.15
CA ASP A 11 -5.36 4.13 -1.55
C ASP A 11 -5.07 5.52 -2.14
N ALA A 12 -5.96 6.01 -2.99
CA ALA A 12 -5.91 7.37 -3.50
C ALA A 12 -7.29 8.03 -3.53
N SER A 13 -7.29 9.34 -3.35
CA SER A 13 -8.46 10.18 -3.55
C SER A 13 -8.23 11.12 -4.73
N PHE A 14 -8.96 10.89 -5.82
CA PHE A 14 -8.81 11.63 -7.07
C PHE A 14 -9.49 13.00 -7.01
N GLY A 15 -8.73 14.07 -7.27
CA GLY A 15 -9.25 15.43 -7.42
C GLY A 15 -9.92 16.01 -6.16
N ASN A 16 -9.61 15.50 -4.97
CA ASN A 16 -10.27 15.87 -3.71
C ASN A 16 -9.65 17.07 -2.99
N LEU A 17 -8.51 17.57 -3.45
CA LEU A 17 -7.86 18.73 -2.85
C LEU A 17 -8.44 20.03 -3.42
N MET A 18 -8.38 21.12 -2.64
CA MET A 18 -8.93 22.44 -3.01
C MET A 18 -8.36 22.98 -4.32
N ASP A 19 -7.15 22.61 -4.68
CA ASP A 19 -6.47 22.98 -5.93
C ASP A 19 -6.70 21.97 -7.06
N GLY A 20 -7.66 21.05 -6.92
CA GLY A 20 -7.94 19.99 -7.87
C GLY A 20 -6.92 18.86 -7.90
N GLY A 21 -5.94 18.87 -6.99
CA GLY A 21 -4.97 17.80 -6.84
C GLY A 21 -5.55 16.53 -6.26
N SER A 22 -4.82 15.43 -6.38
CA SER A 22 -5.16 14.12 -5.81
C SER A 22 -4.25 13.82 -4.63
N GLN A 23 -4.79 13.06 -3.67
CA GLN A 23 -4.03 12.61 -2.51
C GLN A 23 -3.82 11.09 -2.58
N GLY A 24 -2.60 10.66 -2.33
CA GLY A 24 -2.26 9.25 -2.16
C GLY A 24 -1.84 8.96 -0.72
N GLY A 25 -2.09 7.74 -0.29
CA GLY A 25 -1.68 7.27 1.02
C GLY A 25 -1.39 5.78 1.03
N TYR A 26 -0.50 5.38 1.92
CA TYR A 26 -0.24 3.97 2.18
C TYR A 26 0.08 3.71 3.64
N ILE A 27 -0.12 2.48 4.07
CA ILE A 27 0.34 1.97 5.35
C ILE A 27 0.88 0.55 5.16
N ILE A 28 2.04 0.27 5.77
CA ILE A 28 2.74 -1.01 5.69
C ILE A 28 2.90 -1.58 7.10
N PHE A 29 2.46 -2.81 7.27
CA PHE A 29 2.60 -3.58 8.51
C PHE A 29 3.54 -4.76 8.31
N LEU A 30 4.30 -5.08 9.34
CA LEU A 30 4.85 -6.41 9.51
C LEU A 30 3.80 -7.25 10.23
N SER A 31 3.32 -8.30 9.58
CA SER A 31 2.29 -9.20 10.10
C SER A 31 2.89 -10.59 10.36
N ASP A 32 2.45 -11.24 11.41
CA ASP A 32 2.74 -12.65 11.65
C ASP A 32 1.56 -13.54 11.21
N GLY A 33 1.79 -14.86 11.11
CA GLY A 33 0.76 -15.81 10.73
C GLY A 33 -0.39 -15.96 11.74
N PHE A 34 -0.37 -15.21 12.87
CA PHE A 34 -1.39 -15.26 13.94
C PHE A 34 -2.31 -14.02 13.94
N GLY A 35 -2.10 -13.09 13.00
CA GLY A 35 -2.91 -11.87 12.87
C GLY A 35 -2.40 -10.69 13.68
N ASN A 36 -1.25 -10.78 14.36
CA ASN A 36 -0.63 -9.62 14.97
C ASN A 36 0.03 -8.76 13.87
N ARG A 37 -0.09 -7.44 14.00
CA ARG A 37 0.41 -6.47 13.04
C ARG A 37 1.17 -5.35 13.75
N CYS A 38 2.36 -5.06 13.25
CA CYS A 38 3.19 -3.93 13.69
C CYS A 38 3.32 -2.93 12.53
N PRO A 39 2.86 -1.68 12.66
CA PRO A 39 3.04 -0.69 11.62
C PRO A 39 4.51 -0.31 11.50
N LEU A 40 5.05 -0.38 10.28
CA LEU A 40 6.43 -0.04 9.98
C LEU A 40 6.56 1.31 9.27
N SER A 41 5.64 1.61 8.37
CA SER A 41 5.67 2.84 7.58
C SER A 41 4.27 3.25 7.15
N TRP A 42 4.02 4.56 7.10
CA TRP A 42 2.80 5.14 6.54
C TRP A 42 3.08 6.49 5.93
N GLN A 43 2.28 6.85 4.95
CA GLN A 43 2.37 8.13 4.27
C GLN A 43 0.98 8.61 3.86
N SER A 44 0.79 9.93 3.93
CA SER A 44 -0.37 10.62 3.37
C SER A 44 0.16 11.91 2.74
N ARG A 45 0.06 12.02 1.41
CA ARG A 45 0.58 13.18 0.69
C ARG A 45 -0.19 13.49 -0.58
N LYS A 46 -0.13 14.75 -1.01
CA LYS A 46 -0.55 15.13 -2.36
C LYS A 46 0.31 14.40 -3.39
N LEU A 47 -0.33 13.82 -4.40
CA LEU A 47 0.37 13.21 -5.53
C LEU A 47 1.16 14.29 -6.28
N ARG A 48 2.44 14.00 -6.56
CA ARG A 48 3.36 14.96 -7.20
C ARG A 48 2.99 15.31 -8.65
N ARG A 49 2.22 14.41 -9.30
CA ARG A 49 1.78 14.58 -10.68
C ARG A 49 0.28 14.80 -10.75
N VAL A 50 -0.12 15.66 -11.68
CA VAL A 50 -1.52 15.72 -12.08
C VAL A 50 -1.88 14.44 -12.80
N VAL A 51 -2.89 13.76 -12.32
CA VAL A 51 -3.44 12.52 -12.89
C VAL A 51 -4.77 12.80 -13.56
N LYS A 52 -5.14 11.99 -14.54
CA LYS A 52 -6.33 12.20 -15.38
C LYS A 52 -7.49 11.28 -15.01
N SER A 53 -7.27 10.31 -14.10
CA SER A 53 -8.29 9.33 -13.71
C SER A 53 -8.01 8.80 -12.31
N THR A 54 -9.05 8.21 -11.71
CA THR A 54 -8.94 7.48 -10.44
C THR A 54 -7.93 6.33 -10.58
N LEU A 55 -7.98 5.58 -11.68
CA LEU A 55 -7.02 4.48 -11.93
C LEU A 55 -5.57 4.98 -11.89
N ALA A 56 -5.28 6.15 -12.49
CA ALA A 56 -3.94 6.72 -12.47
C ALA A 56 -3.52 7.17 -11.05
N ALA A 57 -4.44 7.73 -10.27
CA ALA A 57 -4.19 8.10 -8.88
C ALA A 57 -3.86 6.88 -8.01
N GLU A 58 -4.66 5.83 -8.11
CA GLU A 58 -4.48 4.56 -7.40
C GLU A 58 -3.17 3.87 -7.81
N THR A 59 -2.83 3.91 -9.09
CA THR A 59 -1.57 3.35 -9.60
C THR A 59 -0.37 4.03 -8.97
N LEU A 60 -0.39 5.36 -8.85
CA LEU A 60 0.69 6.12 -8.22
C LEU A 60 0.79 5.85 -6.71
N ALA A 61 -0.34 5.76 -6.01
CA ALA A 61 -0.34 5.43 -4.60
C ALA A 61 0.22 4.02 -4.34
N LEU A 62 -0.16 3.06 -5.18
CA LEU A 62 0.37 1.70 -5.11
C LEU A 62 1.87 1.67 -5.45
N LEU A 63 2.34 2.45 -6.42
CA LEU A 63 3.76 2.53 -6.77
C LEU A 63 4.60 3.08 -5.60
N ASP A 64 4.16 4.18 -4.97
CA ASP A 64 4.81 4.73 -3.78
C ASP A 64 4.87 3.69 -2.64
N CYS A 65 3.78 2.95 -2.44
CA CYS A 65 3.69 1.89 -1.43
C CYS A 65 4.64 0.72 -1.75
N ALA A 66 4.67 0.27 -2.99
CA ALA A 66 5.50 -0.83 -3.47
C ALA A 66 7.00 -0.52 -3.31
N GLU A 67 7.43 0.68 -3.70
CA GLU A 67 8.82 1.13 -3.51
C GLU A 67 9.22 1.13 -2.03
N ALA A 68 8.34 1.65 -1.16
CA ALA A 68 8.57 1.64 0.29
C ALA A 68 8.62 0.21 0.85
N ALA A 69 7.76 -0.68 0.38
CA ALA A 69 7.71 -2.08 0.82
C ALA A 69 8.96 -2.87 0.42
N VAL A 70 9.45 -2.68 -0.80
CA VAL A 70 10.69 -3.29 -1.28
C VAL A 70 11.88 -2.81 -0.45
N PHE A 71 11.96 -1.52 -0.18
CA PHE A 71 12.99 -0.98 0.71
C PHE A 71 12.93 -1.60 2.11
N LEU A 72 11.73 -1.65 2.73
CA LEU A 72 11.56 -2.26 4.06
C LEU A 72 11.87 -3.76 4.06
N SER A 73 11.49 -4.50 3.02
CA SER A 73 11.82 -5.91 2.87
C SER A 73 13.35 -6.12 2.84
N SER A 74 14.08 -5.23 2.15
CA SER A 74 15.54 -5.26 2.13
C SER A 74 16.15 -5.00 3.51
N VAL A 75 15.61 -4.02 4.26
CA VAL A 75 16.05 -3.75 5.64
C VAL A 75 15.78 -4.94 6.55
N VAL A 76 14.59 -5.53 6.49
CA VAL A 76 14.25 -6.72 7.29
C VAL A 76 15.18 -7.89 6.92
N PHE A 77 15.48 -8.08 5.64
CA PHE A 77 16.41 -9.11 5.20
C PHE A 77 17.83 -8.89 5.76
N GLU A 78 18.33 -7.65 5.76
CA GLU A 78 19.66 -7.35 6.32
C GLU A 78 19.73 -7.65 7.82
N LEU A 79 18.65 -7.38 8.56
CA LEU A 79 18.59 -7.60 10.00
C LEU A 79 18.36 -9.07 10.38
N SER A 80 17.49 -9.77 9.66
CA SER A 80 17.02 -11.12 10.03
C SER A 80 17.63 -12.24 9.18
N LYS A 81 18.17 -11.90 8.01
CA LYS A 81 18.59 -12.81 6.94
C LYS A 81 17.44 -13.66 6.37
N TYR A 82 16.19 -13.25 6.61
CA TYR A 82 14.99 -13.88 6.04
C TYR A 82 14.29 -12.94 5.09
N ARG A 83 13.92 -13.44 3.91
CA ARG A 83 13.06 -12.72 2.98
C ARG A 83 11.63 -12.78 3.50
N VAL A 84 11.01 -11.60 3.67
CA VAL A 84 9.59 -11.48 4.04
C VAL A 84 8.78 -11.25 2.77
N PRO A 85 7.73 -12.05 2.51
CA PRO A 85 6.84 -11.83 1.38
C PRO A 85 6.16 -10.46 1.46
N ILE A 86 5.98 -9.80 0.30
CA ILE A 86 5.29 -8.52 0.17
C ILE A 86 3.92 -8.77 -0.45
N LYS A 87 2.86 -8.42 0.28
CA LYS A 87 1.46 -8.53 -0.17
C LYS A 87 0.84 -7.14 -0.19
N CYS A 88 0.45 -6.67 -1.37
CA CYS A 88 -0.19 -5.36 -1.54
C CYS A 88 -1.70 -5.51 -1.67
N TYR A 89 -2.45 -4.62 -1.02
CA TYR A 89 -3.90 -4.60 -0.98
C TYR A 89 -4.43 -3.26 -1.50
N VAL A 90 -5.30 -3.33 -2.50
CA VAL A 90 -5.97 -2.17 -3.10
C VAL A 90 -7.47 -2.43 -3.22
N ASP A 91 -8.29 -1.40 -3.19
CA ASP A 91 -9.75 -1.53 -3.35
C ASP A 91 -10.23 -1.18 -4.77
N ASN A 92 -9.32 -0.88 -5.68
CA ASN A 92 -9.61 -0.65 -7.09
C ASN A 92 -9.44 -1.95 -7.90
N LYS A 93 -10.56 -2.62 -8.20
CA LYS A 93 -10.57 -3.87 -8.95
C LYS A 93 -9.97 -3.72 -10.36
N SER A 94 -10.26 -2.60 -11.04
CA SER A 94 -9.74 -2.34 -12.38
C SER A 94 -8.22 -2.22 -12.39
N LEU A 95 -7.61 -1.72 -11.31
CA LEU A 95 -6.16 -1.67 -11.16
C LEU A 95 -5.59 -3.09 -11.10
N VAL A 96 -6.13 -3.95 -10.25
CA VAL A 96 -5.66 -5.34 -10.14
C VAL A 96 -5.82 -6.08 -11.46
N GLU A 97 -6.98 -5.98 -12.11
CA GLU A 97 -7.21 -6.59 -13.42
C GLU A 97 -6.20 -6.09 -14.48
N SER A 98 -5.89 -4.80 -14.49
CA SER A 98 -4.93 -4.21 -15.42
C SER A 98 -3.49 -4.67 -15.17
N LEU A 99 -3.10 -4.90 -13.91
CA LEU A 99 -1.77 -5.39 -13.55
C LEU A 99 -1.54 -6.81 -14.04
N TYR A 100 -2.56 -7.68 -13.99
CA TYR A 100 -2.46 -9.07 -14.43
C TYR A 100 -2.92 -9.31 -15.87
N SER A 101 -3.40 -8.26 -16.56
CA SER A 101 -3.78 -8.31 -17.97
C SER A 101 -2.61 -7.98 -18.89
N SER A 102 -2.63 -8.57 -20.09
CA SER A 102 -1.74 -8.20 -21.19
C SER A 102 -2.21 -6.95 -21.96
N LYS A 103 -3.42 -6.45 -21.69
CA LYS A 103 -3.95 -5.27 -22.37
C LYS A 103 -3.14 -4.02 -22.00
N LEU A 104 -2.82 -3.23 -23.02
CA LEU A 104 -2.17 -1.94 -22.82
C LEU A 104 -3.20 -0.88 -22.46
N VAL A 105 -2.84 -0.02 -21.53
CA VAL A 105 -3.62 1.18 -21.17
C VAL A 105 -3.33 2.28 -22.17
N ASP A 106 -4.35 3.05 -22.60
CA ASP A 106 -4.20 4.10 -23.64
C ASP A 106 -3.36 5.28 -23.16
N ASP A 107 -3.48 5.69 -21.89
CA ASP A 107 -2.66 6.77 -21.33
C ASP A 107 -1.20 6.33 -21.24
N ARG A 108 -0.33 7.05 -21.98
CA ARG A 108 1.11 6.74 -22.06
C ARG A 108 1.81 6.79 -20.70
N ARG A 109 1.46 7.76 -19.84
CA ARG A 109 2.10 7.92 -18.53
C ARG A 109 1.68 6.79 -17.59
N LEU A 110 0.39 6.50 -17.55
CA LEU A 110 -0.14 5.38 -16.78
C LEU A 110 0.46 4.05 -17.24
N ARG A 111 0.68 3.88 -18.55
CA ARG A 111 1.32 2.68 -19.11
C ARG A 111 2.73 2.47 -18.58
N ILE A 112 3.51 3.55 -18.41
CA ILE A 112 4.86 3.48 -17.84
C ILE A 112 4.80 3.05 -16.37
N ASP A 113 3.93 3.70 -15.58
CA ASP A 113 3.77 3.36 -14.16
C ASP A 113 3.30 1.90 -13.96
N MET A 114 2.38 1.45 -14.79
CA MET A 114 1.92 0.06 -14.80
C MET A 114 3.02 -0.93 -15.18
N ALA A 115 3.89 -0.56 -16.13
CA ALA A 115 5.03 -1.38 -16.52
C ALA A 115 6.03 -1.54 -15.37
N VAL A 116 6.31 -0.45 -14.63
CA VAL A 116 7.17 -0.50 -13.44
C VAL A 116 6.57 -1.41 -12.38
N LEU A 117 5.28 -1.26 -12.06
CA LEU A 117 4.59 -2.13 -11.09
C LEU A 117 4.62 -3.60 -11.50
N LYS A 118 4.38 -3.90 -12.79
CA LYS A 118 4.45 -5.28 -13.31
C LYS A 118 5.86 -5.87 -13.16
N ASP A 119 6.89 -5.07 -13.40
CA ASP A 119 8.28 -5.50 -13.20
C ASP A 119 8.57 -5.81 -11.72
N MET A 120 8.11 -4.94 -10.80
CA MET A 120 8.22 -5.16 -9.35
C MET A 120 7.46 -6.41 -8.88
N ILE A 121 6.25 -6.65 -9.42
CA ILE A 121 5.46 -7.87 -9.11
C ILE A 121 6.22 -9.13 -9.58
N ASN A 122 6.88 -9.07 -10.72
CA ASN A 122 7.63 -10.21 -11.23
C ASN A 122 8.92 -10.51 -10.45
N LYS A 123 9.51 -9.52 -9.77
CA LYS A 123 10.84 -9.64 -9.16
C LYS A 123 10.80 -9.62 -7.63
N GLU A 124 9.94 -8.83 -7.04
CA GLU A 124 10.07 -8.42 -5.63
C GLU A 124 8.78 -8.56 -4.83
N ILE A 125 7.62 -8.31 -5.45
CA ILE A 125 6.30 -8.32 -4.80
C ILE A 125 5.63 -9.67 -5.05
N ASP A 126 5.18 -10.32 -3.99
CA ASP A 126 4.60 -11.66 -4.10
C ASP A 126 3.15 -11.62 -4.62
N SER A 127 2.38 -10.59 -4.28
CA SER A 127 1.01 -10.44 -4.81
C SER A 127 0.45 -9.03 -4.65
N VAL A 128 -0.44 -8.66 -5.59
CA VAL A 128 -1.34 -7.51 -5.46
C VAL A 128 -2.77 -8.02 -5.48
N LEU A 129 -3.51 -7.78 -4.40
CA LEU A 129 -4.83 -8.34 -4.17
C LEU A 129 -5.88 -7.23 -4.03
N TRP A 130 -7.06 -7.49 -4.60
CA TRP A 130 -8.21 -6.64 -4.37
C TRP A 130 -8.86 -6.94 -3.02
N ILE A 131 -9.25 -5.87 -2.31
CA ILE A 131 -10.05 -5.95 -1.09
C ILE A 131 -11.25 -5.00 -1.16
N PRO A 132 -12.35 -5.29 -0.47
CA PRO A 132 -13.45 -4.34 -0.33
C PRO A 132 -12.99 -3.06 0.39
N THR A 133 -13.55 -1.91 0.00
CA THR A 133 -13.21 -0.59 0.56
C THR A 133 -13.34 -0.51 2.09
N VAL A 134 -14.25 -1.29 2.68
CA VAL A 134 -14.43 -1.36 4.14
C VAL A 134 -13.22 -1.94 4.87
N HIS A 135 -12.38 -2.70 4.17
CA HIS A 135 -11.14 -3.29 4.68
C HIS A 135 -9.88 -2.54 4.27
N GLN A 136 -10.03 -1.44 3.49
CA GLN A 136 -8.90 -0.63 3.05
C GLN A 136 -8.39 0.28 4.18
N LEU A 137 -7.29 -0.11 4.80
CA LEU A 137 -6.73 0.60 5.95
C LEU A 137 -6.13 1.97 5.58
N ALA A 138 -5.72 2.14 4.31
CA ALA A 138 -5.19 3.42 3.82
C ALA A 138 -6.26 4.48 3.55
N ASN A 139 -7.56 4.14 3.52
CA ASN A 139 -8.67 5.07 3.31
C ASN A 139 -8.64 6.29 4.28
N ALA A 140 -8.24 6.06 5.53
CA ALA A 140 -8.15 7.12 6.53
C ALA A 140 -7.06 8.16 6.21
N LEU A 141 -6.10 7.81 5.36
CA LEU A 141 -4.97 8.65 4.98
C LEU A 141 -5.26 9.52 3.75
N THR A 142 -6.35 9.24 3.02
CA THR A 142 -6.66 9.91 1.74
C THR A 142 -7.93 10.75 1.77
N LYS A 143 -8.81 10.57 2.78
CA LYS A 143 -10.08 11.30 2.91
C LYS A 143 -9.97 12.42 3.93
N GLN A 144 -10.21 13.67 3.51
CA GLN A 144 -10.30 14.81 4.41
C GLN A 144 -11.45 14.61 5.41
N GLY A 145 -11.15 14.76 6.71
CA GLY A 145 -12.14 14.67 7.78
C GLY A 145 -12.48 13.27 8.29
N SER A 146 -11.91 12.21 7.74
CA SER A 146 -12.13 10.84 8.22
C SER A 146 -11.25 10.44 9.41
N LEU A 147 -10.24 11.23 9.74
CA LEU A 147 -9.29 10.96 10.83
C LEU A 147 -9.93 10.77 12.21
N LEU A 148 -11.16 11.25 12.42
CA LEU A 148 -11.85 11.13 13.72
C LEU A 148 -12.91 10.02 13.77
N LYS A 149 -13.31 9.42 12.64
CA LYS A 149 -14.39 8.43 12.63
C LYS A 149 -13.99 6.99 12.33
N SER A 150 -12.81 6.75 11.79
CA SER A 150 -12.38 5.39 11.34
C SER A 150 -11.08 4.87 11.93
N CYS A 151 -10.30 5.66 12.62
CA CYS A 151 -9.08 5.20 13.31
C CYS A 151 -9.38 4.54 14.65
N LYS A 152 -10.30 3.59 14.68
CA LYS A 152 -10.14 2.42 15.56
C LYS A 152 -9.23 1.41 14.86
N ILE A 153 -8.01 1.83 14.54
CA ILE A 153 -6.90 0.90 14.49
C ILE A 153 -6.81 0.42 15.93
N SER A 154 -7.36 -0.74 16.19
CA SER A 154 -7.13 -1.44 17.44
C SER A 154 -5.63 -1.73 17.47
N PHE A 155 -4.87 -0.81 18.03
CA PHE A 155 -3.57 -1.13 18.57
C PHE A 155 -3.86 -2.10 19.72
N ASN A 156 -3.98 -3.37 19.37
CA ASN A 156 -3.93 -4.39 20.41
C ASN A 156 -2.56 -4.21 21.07
N SER A 157 -2.60 -3.86 22.35
CA SER A 157 -1.51 -3.52 23.25
C SER A 157 -0.50 -4.66 23.51
N ALA A 158 -0.25 -5.51 22.51
CA ALA A 158 0.66 -6.64 22.61
C ALA A 158 2.09 -6.35 22.10
N CYS A 159 2.42 -5.11 21.76
CA CYS A 159 3.78 -4.75 21.30
C CYS A 159 4.62 -4.01 22.33
N PHE A 160 4.12 -3.83 23.57
CA PHE A 160 4.96 -3.41 24.69
C PHE A 160 5.31 -4.65 25.50
N MET A 161 6.50 -5.18 25.30
CA MET A 161 7.14 -6.06 26.26
C MET A 161 7.27 -5.30 27.58
N GLU A 162 6.46 -5.65 28.57
CA GLU A 162 6.77 -5.35 29.96
C GLU A 162 8.08 -6.08 30.30
N ASN A 163 9.18 -5.34 30.26
CA ASN A 163 10.40 -5.75 30.94
C ASN A 163 10.16 -5.58 32.43
N ASN A 164 9.68 -6.60 33.09
CA ASN A 164 9.83 -6.74 34.52
C ASN A 164 11.22 -7.33 34.77
N PHE A 165 12.11 -6.49 35.28
CA PHE A 165 13.29 -6.89 36.02
C PHE A 165 12.90 -7.12 37.50
#